data_da3079ddbd916225a9b30985ad0962e1
#
_entry.id   da3079ddbd916225a9b30985ad0962e1
#
_cell.length_a   1.000
_cell.length_b   1.000
_cell.length_c   1.000
_cell.angle_alpha   90.00
_cell.angle_beta   90.00
_cell.angle_gamma   90.00
#
_symmetry.space_group_name_H-M   'P 1'
#
loop_
_entity.id
_entity.type
_entity.pdbx_description
1 polymer ?
#
loop_
_entity_poly.entity_id
_entity_poly.type
_entity_poly.pdbx_seq_one_letter_code
_entity_poly.pdbx_strand_id
1 'polypeptide(L)'
;CAVACHEGAIEIIDEKAVLTREDYCDGLGDCLPGCPTGAISFEEREAPAYDEAAVLTAKQKKTQVQGVKVPRGGCPGAQVRQMTRPKTENTSLHMSAGVSQLAQWPCQIKLVPVNAPYFSGAKLLIAADCTAYAYANIHADFMQGKVTLIGCPKLDSVDYSVKLTEIIRNNDIKSVTILRMEVPCCGGLELAAKKALQASGKFIPWQTITISICED
;
A
#
# COMPACT_ATOMS: atom_id res chain seq x y z
N CYS A 1 24.97 7.40 8.26
CA CYS A 1 24.83 8.22 9.50
C CYS A 1 23.78 9.33 9.31
N ALA A 2 24.00 10.34 8.46
CA ALA A 2 23.06 11.44 8.29
C ALA A 2 21.66 10.97 7.83
N VAL A 3 21.57 9.94 6.98
CA VAL A 3 20.30 9.35 6.53
C VAL A 3 19.59 8.57 7.64
N ALA A 4 20.34 8.03 8.59
CA ALA A 4 19.79 7.27 9.72
C ALA A 4 19.30 8.17 10.89
N CYS A 5 19.64 9.47 10.88
CA CYS A 5 19.11 10.43 11.83
C CYS A 5 17.74 10.92 11.35
N HIS A 6 16.69 10.41 11.93
CA HIS A 6 15.31 10.73 11.57
C HIS A 6 14.96 12.20 11.84
N GLU A 7 15.61 12.82 12.82
CA GLU A 7 15.38 14.20 13.23
C GLU A 7 16.22 15.22 12.43
N GLY A 8 17.20 14.72 11.65
CA GLY A 8 18.05 15.56 10.81
C GLY A 8 19.07 16.40 11.59
N ALA A 9 19.46 15.92 12.77
CA ALA A 9 20.48 16.54 13.62
C ALA A 9 21.92 16.35 13.10
N ILE A 10 22.13 15.33 12.24
CA ILE A 10 23.46 14.96 11.70
C ILE A 10 23.55 15.35 10.24
N GLU A 11 24.59 16.08 9.87
CA GLU A 11 24.92 16.44 8.50
C GLU A 11 26.31 15.92 8.11
N ILE A 12 26.55 15.77 6.80
CA ILE A 12 27.87 15.43 6.27
C ILE A 12 28.58 16.73 5.91
N ILE A 13 29.67 17.02 6.64
CA ILE A 13 30.53 18.18 6.40
C ILE A 13 31.95 17.64 6.20
N ASP A 14 32.59 18.01 5.08
CA ASP A 14 33.94 17.53 4.72
C ASP A 14 34.10 16.02 4.84
N GLU A 15 33.12 15.27 4.27
CA GLU A 15 33.05 13.79 4.29
C GLU A 15 32.91 13.15 5.68
N LYS A 16 32.67 13.93 6.71
CA LYS A 16 32.45 13.47 8.07
C LYS A 16 31.02 13.75 8.56
N ALA A 17 30.47 12.81 9.28
CA ALA A 17 29.18 13.01 9.96
C ALA A 17 29.38 13.88 11.21
N VAL A 18 28.71 15.02 11.28
CA VAL A 18 28.80 15.99 12.38
C VAL A 18 27.42 16.27 12.93
N LEU A 19 27.28 16.31 14.24
CA LEU A 19 26.08 16.79 14.92
C LEU A 19 26.01 18.32 14.78
N THR A 20 25.15 18.82 13.93
CA THR A 20 25.03 20.27 13.62
C THR A 20 23.97 20.96 14.47
N ARG A 21 22.97 20.20 14.94
CA ARG A 21 21.86 20.72 15.74
C ARG A 21 21.63 19.81 16.94
N GLU A 22 22.11 20.25 18.13
CA GLU A 22 21.96 19.50 19.38
C GLU A 22 20.49 19.45 19.84
N ASP A 23 19.74 20.53 19.64
CA ASP A 23 18.31 20.67 19.92
C ASP A 23 17.40 19.80 19.04
N TYR A 24 17.95 19.18 17.99
CA TYR A 24 17.22 18.24 17.13
C TYR A 24 17.46 16.78 17.51
N CYS A 25 18.43 16.49 18.37
CA CYS A 25 18.69 15.12 18.82
C CYS A 25 17.77 14.75 19.99
N ASP A 26 16.94 13.72 19.78
CA ASP A 26 16.04 13.18 20.81
C ASP A 26 16.74 12.21 21.80
N GLY A 27 17.99 11.82 21.50
CA GLY A 27 18.78 10.91 22.34
C GLY A 27 18.34 9.44 22.27
N LEU A 28 17.38 9.05 21.44
CA LEU A 28 16.86 7.68 21.37
C LEU A 28 17.82 6.68 20.72
N GLY A 29 18.80 7.16 19.94
CA GLY A 29 19.86 6.31 19.39
C GLY A 29 19.52 5.50 18.15
N ASP A 30 18.45 5.82 17.46
CA ASP A 30 18.03 5.17 16.20
C ASP A 30 19.09 5.23 15.09
N CYS A 31 20.01 6.20 15.18
CA CYS A 31 21.14 6.34 14.26
C CYS A 31 22.27 5.33 14.51
N LEU A 32 22.38 4.72 15.70
CA LEU A 32 23.49 3.81 16.06
C LEU A 32 23.54 2.56 15.18
N PRO A 33 22.42 1.81 14.97
CA PRO A 33 22.43 0.63 14.11
C PRO A 33 22.73 0.96 12.65
N GLY A 34 22.47 2.21 12.24
CA GLY A 34 22.73 2.68 10.87
C GLY A 34 24.17 3.07 10.58
N CYS A 35 25.07 3.03 11.57
CA CYS A 35 26.49 3.35 11.40
C CYS A 35 27.30 2.08 11.05
N PRO A 36 27.78 1.91 9.80
CA PRO A 36 28.48 0.68 9.39
C PRO A 36 29.86 0.52 10.07
N THR A 37 30.42 1.60 10.60
CA THR A 37 31.75 1.59 11.24
C THR A 37 31.68 1.66 12.76
N GLY A 38 30.47 1.78 13.35
CA GLY A 38 30.31 1.97 14.80
C GLY A 38 30.94 3.27 15.35
N ALA A 39 31.07 4.28 14.51
CA ALA A 39 31.74 5.53 14.85
C ALA A 39 30.85 6.54 15.63
N ILE A 40 29.58 6.20 15.82
CA ILE A 40 28.66 7.03 16.62
C ILE A 40 28.64 6.48 18.05
N SER A 41 28.90 7.34 19.03
CA SER A 41 28.81 7.01 20.45
C SER A 41 28.00 8.07 21.20
N PHE A 42 27.43 7.70 22.34
CA PHE A 42 26.77 8.63 23.23
C PHE A 42 27.75 9.26 24.22
N GLU A 43 27.52 10.51 24.51
CA GLU A 43 28.17 11.26 25.57
C GLU A 43 27.08 11.94 26.41
N GLU A 44 27.10 11.73 27.72
CA GLU A 44 26.21 12.43 28.64
C GLU A 44 26.79 13.80 28.95
N ARG A 45 26.06 14.86 28.56
CA ARG A 45 26.42 16.25 28.84
C ARG A 45 25.19 17.14 28.94
N GLU A 46 25.33 18.33 29.49
CA GLU A 46 24.28 19.34 29.39
C GLU A 46 24.14 19.77 27.94
N ALA A 47 22.94 19.61 27.40
CA ALA A 47 22.58 19.96 26.02
C ALA A 47 21.24 20.72 26.00
N PRO A 48 20.97 21.53 24.96
CA PRO A 48 19.65 22.13 24.77
C PRO A 48 18.55 21.08 24.76
N ALA A 49 17.39 21.44 25.33
CA ALA A 49 16.21 20.55 25.28
C ALA A 49 15.78 20.27 23.84
N TYR A 50 15.31 19.06 23.57
CA TYR A 50 14.79 18.67 22.28
C TYR A 50 13.61 19.56 21.86
N ASP A 51 13.70 20.14 20.65
CA ASP A 51 12.66 21.00 20.07
C ASP A 51 11.95 20.31 18.92
N GLU A 52 10.89 19.57 19.25
CA GLU A 52 10.04 18.87 18.26
C GLU A 52 9.42 19.83 17.24
N ALA A 53 9.02 21.03 17.65
CA ALA A 53 8.39 22.00 16.75
C ALA A 53 9.36 22.52 15.70
N ALA A 54 10.61 22.78 16.08
CA ALA A 54 11.67 23.19 15.18
C ALA A 54 12.04 22.08 14.20
N VAL A 55 12.09 20.82 14.66
CA VAL A 55 12.33 19.63 13.82
C VAL A 55 11.23 19.45 12.78
N LEU A 56 9.97 19.53 13.17
CA LEU A 56 8.84 19.45 12.24
C LEU A 56 8.87 20.56 11.18
N THR A 57 9.21 21.80 11.61
CA THR A 57 9.32 22.93 10.70
C THR A 57 10.48 22.75 9.71
N ALA A 58 11.61 22.23 10.15
CA ALA A 58 12.78 21.96 9.30
C ALA A 58 12.49 20.83 8.30
N LYS A 59 11.81 19.78 8.72
CA LYS A 59 11.32 18.71 7.83
C LYS A 59 10.40 19.26 6.74
N GLN A 60 9.49 20.17 7.07
CA GLN A 60 8.61 20.83 6.11
C GLN A 60 9.36 21.72 5.11
N LYS A 61 10.36 22.49 5.57
CA LYS A 61 11.19 23.35 4.71
C LYS A 61 12.06 22.54 3.74
N LYS A 62 12.70 21.47 4.19
CA LYS A 62 13.49 20.56 3.31
C LYS A 62 12.64 19.98 2.17
N THR A 63 11.35 19.75 2.39
CA THR A 63 10.41 19.25 1.39
C THR A 63 10.04 20.30 0.34
N GLN A 64 10.14 21.60 0.65
CA GLN A 64 9.79 22.70 -0.27
C GLN A 64 10.93 23.11 -1.23
N VAL A 65 12.19 22.86 -0.86
CA VAL A 65 13.37 23.34 -1.64
C VAL A 65 13.72 22.41 -2.81
N GLN A 66 13.29 21.16 -2.77
CA GLN A 66 13.45 20.25 -3.90
C GLN A 66 12.13 20.19 -4.68
N GLY A 67 11.94 21.01 -5.68
CA GLY A 67 10.75 21.17 -6.53
C GLY A 67 10.06 19.91 -7.10
N VAL A 68 10.15 18.81 -6.40
CA VAL A 68 9.38 17.60 -6.60
C VAL A 68 8.16 17.69 -5.70
N LYS A 69 6.99 17.89 -6.27
CA LYS A 69 5.72 17.69 -5.59
C LYS A 69 5.65 16.24 -5.11
N VAL A 70 6.19 15.96 -3.93
CA VAL A 70 5.97 14.68 -3.25
C VAL A 70 4.57 14.73 -2.66
N PRO A 71 3.64 13.87 -3.09
CA PRO A 71 2.32 13.79 -2.46
C PRO A 71 2.51 13.47 -0.97
N ARG A 72 1.79 14.19 -0.12
CA ARG A 72 1.80 14.04 1.32
C ARG A 72 1.56 12.58 1.72
N GLY A 73 2.55 11.97 2.38
CA GLY A 73 2.39 10.80 3.22
C GLY A 73 2.55 9.45 2.56
N GLY A 74 3.49 8.66 3.06
CA GLY A 74 3.57 7.22 2.86
C GLY A 74 4.73 6.75 1.97
N CYS A 75 5.09 5.48 2.17
CA CYS A 75 6.02 4.74 1.32
C CYS A 75 5.62 4.88 -0.17
N PRO A 76 6.57 5.04 -1.11
CA PRO A 76 6.28 5.10 -2.55
C PRO A 76 5.41 3.95 -3.06
N GLY A 77 5.49 2.77 -2.45
CA GLY A 77 4.65 1.61 -2.75
C GLY A 77 3.18 1.74 -2.33
N ALA A 78 2.84 2.68 -1.45
CA ALA A 78 1.47 2.94 -1.01
C ALA A 78 0.80 4.13 -1.72
N GLN A 79 1.50 4.79 -2.65
CA GLN A 79 0.94 5.93 -3.38
C GLN A 79 -0.17 5.50 -4.32
N VAL A 80 -1.30 6.22 -4.28
CA VAL A 80 -2.43 6.00 -5.19
C VAL A 80 -2.03 6.33 -6.62
N ARG A 81 -2.20 5.37 -7.53
CA ARG A 81 -2.00 5.53 -8.97
C ARG A 81 -3.17 4.92 -9.73
N GLN A 82 -3.73 5.66 -10.64
CA GLN A 82 -4.69 5.15 -11.62
C GLN A 82 -3.97 5.01 -12.96
N MET A 83 -4.02 3.80 -13.52
CA MET A 83 -3.34 3.49 -14.77
C MET A 83 -4.37 3.48 -15.92
N THR A 84 -4.24 4.42 -16.84
CA THR A 84 -5.04 4.43 -18.08
C THR A 84 -4.33 3.55 -19.10
N ARG A 85 -5.00 2.48 -19.52
CA ARG A 85 -4.48 1.60 -20.58
C ARG A 85 -5.28 1.80 -21.85
N PRO A 86 -4.63 1.86 -23.03
CA PRO A 86 -5.35 1.87 -24.29
C PRO A 86 -6.16 0.58 -24.42
N LYS A 87 -7.41 0.70 -24.85
CA LYS A 87 -8.21 -0.46 -25.25
C LYS A 87 -7.52 -1.06 -26.47
N THR A 88 -6.89 -2.20 -26.30
CA THR A 88 -6.38 -2.97 -27.43
C THR A 88 -7.57 -3.56 -28.16
N GLU A 89 -7.92 -2.99 -29.31
CA GLU A 89 -8.84 -3.65 -30.25
C GLU A 89 -8.16 -4.93 -30.73
N ASN A 90 -8.91 -6.01 -30.69
CA ASN A 90 -8.50 -7.35 -31.08
C ASN A 90 -7.88 -7.34 -32.49
N THR A 91 -6.57 -7.42 -32.56
CA THR A 91 -5.87 -7.80 -33.77
C THR A 91 -5.24 -9.18 -33.57
N SER A 92 -5.76 -10.09 -34.31
CA SER A 92 -5.46 -11.50 -34.49
C SER A 92 -4.04 -12.00 -34.22
N LEU A 93 -3.98 -13.20 -33.58
CA LEU A 93 -3.00 -14.26 -33.80
C LEU A 93 -1.52 -13.98 -33.62
N HIS A 94 -1.14 -13.52 -32.44
CA HIS A 94 0.13 -13.90 -31.82
C HIS A 94 -0.18 -14.32 -30.38
N MET A 95 0.45 -15.41 -29.91
CA MET A 95 0.49 -15.76 -28.48
C MET A 95 1.12 -14.56 -27.75
N SER A 96 0.32 -13.54 -27.51
CA SER A 96 0.73 -12.33 -26.83
C SER A 96 0.85 -12.68 -25.35
N ALA A 97 2.05 -12.55 -24.81
CA ALA A 97 2.27 -12.48 -23.37
C ALA A 97 1.13 -11.65 -22.76
N GLY A 98 0.40 -12.22 -21.82
CA GLY A 98 -0.82 -11.59 -21.27
C GLY A 98 -0.54 -10.18 -20.79
N VAL A 99 -1.23 -9.19 -21.32
CA VAL A 99 -1.09 -7.80 -20.91
C VAL A 99 -1.72 -7.64 -19.53
N SER A 100 -0.97 -7.11 -18.57
CA SER A 100 -1.50 -6.84 -17.23
C SER A 100 -2.75 -5.96 -17.30
N GLN A 101 -3.81 -6.36 -16.61
CA GLN A 101 -5.08 -5.62 -16.51
C GLN A 101 -5.21 -4.85 -15.19
N LEU A 102 -4.15 -4.78 -14.38
CA LEU A 102 -4.15 -3.98 -13.16
C LEU A 102 -4.28 -2.50 -13.51
N ALA A 103 -5.36 -1.87 -13.05
CA ALA A 103 -5.71 -0.49 -13.42
C ALA A 103 -5.41 0.53 -12.31
N GLN A 104 -5.04 0.09 -11.11
CA GLN A 104 -4.74 0.98 -9.99
C GLN A 104 -3.58 0.45 -9.13
N TRP A 105 -3.04 1.35 -8.33
CA TRP A 105 -2.08 1.05 -7.28
C TRP A 105 -2.37 1.90 -6.04
N PRO A 106 -2.22 1.40 -4.81
CA PRO A 106 -1.90 0.02 -4.43
C PRO A 106 -3.06 -0.95 -4.67
N CYS A 107 -2.77 -2.26 -4.65
CA CYS A 107 -3.80 -3.31 -4.77
C CYS A 107 -4.05 -4.07 -3.45
N GLN A 108 -3.12 -4.04 -2.51
CA GLN A 108 -3.30 -4.68 -1.21
C GLN A 108 -4.38 -3.99 -0.38
N ILE A 109 -5.35 -4.75 0.15
CA ILE A 109 -6.46 -4.23 0.98
C ILE A 109 -5.93 -3.36 2.12
N LYS A 110 -4.83 -3.76 2.76
CA LYS A 110 -4.22 -3.02 3.88
C LYS A 110 -3.69 -1.65 3.47
N LEU A 111 -3.22 -1.50 2.24
CA LEU A 111 -2.53 -0.30 1.77
C LEU A 111 -3.46 0.67 1.03
N VAL A 112 -4.53 0.17 0.41
CA VAL A 112 -5.41 0.99 -0.41
C VAL A 112 -6.12 2.04 0.46
N PRO A 113 -6.17 3.33 0.06
CA PRO A 113 -6.97 4.33 0.75
C PRO A 113 -8.46 4.07 0.59
N VAL A 114 -9.25 4.37 1.63
CA VAL A 114 -10.71 4.14 1.62
C VAL A 114 -11.42 4.97 0.53
N ASN A 115 -10.97 6.20 0.32
CA ASN A 115 -11.61 7.16 -0.60
C ASN A 115 -10.73 7.43 -1.83
N ALA A 116 -10.28 6.38 -2.51
CA ALA A 116 -9.49 6.56 -3.72
C ALA A 116 -10.38 6.88 -4.94
N PRO A 117 -9.94 7.78 -5.85
CA PRO A 117 -10.75 8.20 -7.00
C PRO A 117 -11.17 7.05 -7.92
N TYR A 118 -10.38 5.98 -8.00
CA TYR A 118 -10.68 4.83 -8.84
C TYR A 118 -11.83 3.95 -8.33
N PHE A 119 -12.35 4.20 -7.11
CA PHE A 119 -13.53 3.50 -6.62
C PHE A 119 -14.85 4.07 -7.15
N SER A 120 -14.84 5.28 -7.71
CA SER A 120 -16.06 5.89 -8.25
C SER A 120 -16.58 5.10 -9.46
N GLY A 121 -17.77 4.52 -9.32
CA GLY A 121 -18.41 3.70 -10.36
C GLY A 121 -17.73 2.36 -10.61
N ALA A 122 -16.88 1.88 -9.69
CA ALA A 122 -16.05 0.71 -9.89
C ALA A 122 -16.82 -0.61 -9.80
N LYS A 123 -16.41 -1.58 -10.60
CA LYS A 123 -16.61 -3.01 -10.36
C LYS A 123 -15.41 -3.48 -9.52
N LEU A 124 -15.67 -4.05 -8.35
CA LEU A 124 -14.63 -4.44 -7.40
C LEU A 124 -14.32 -5.93 -7.53
N LEU A 125 -13.04 -6.28 -7.64
CA LEU A 125 -12.53 -7.63 -7.49
C LEU A 125 -11.79 -7.74 -6.16
N ILE A 126 -12.25 -8.61 -5.27
CA ILE A 126 -11.57 -8.96 -4.02
C ILE A 126 -10.99 -10.36 -4.19
N ALA A 127 -9.68 -10.47 -4.35
CA ALA A 127 -9.01 -11.71 -4.68
C ALA A 127 -8.04 -12.16 -3.58
N ALA A 128 -7.99 -13.46 -3.33
CA ALA A 128 -6.95 -14.03 -2.47
C ALA A 128 -5.58 -13.95 -3.17
N ASP A 129 -4.51 -13.65 -2.43
CA ASP A 129 -3.16 -13.49 -2.99
C ASP A 129 -2.73 -14.68 -3.86
N CYS A 130 -3.08 -15.90 -3.45
CA CYS A 130 -2.71 -17.12 -4.17
C CYS A 130 -3.37 -17.25 -5.55
N THR A 131 -4.51 -16.58 -5.80
CA THR A 131 -5.26 -16.74 -7.05
C THR A 131 -4.48 -16.24 -8.27
N ALA A 132 -3.62 -15.22 -8.09
CA ALA A 132 -2.76 -14.69 -9.14
C ALA A 132 -1.67 -15.69 -9.59
N TYR A 133 -1.29 -16.60 -8.72
CA TYR A 133 -0.27 -17.61 -9.01
C TYR A 133 -0.88 -18.93 -9.48
N ALA A 134 -2.11 -19.23 -9.02
CA ALA A 134 -2.79 -20.46 -9.34
C ALA A 134 -3.52 -20.41 -10.69
N TYR A 135 -3.98 -19.23 -11.12
CA TYR A 135 -4.78 -19.08 -12.33
C TYR A 135 -4.07 -18.20 -13.36
N ALA A 136 -3.58 -18.81 -14.44
CA ALA A 136 -2.76 -18.14 -15.44
C ALA A 136 -3.46 -16.96 -16.16
N ASN A 137 -4.76 -17.08 -16.41
CA ASN A 137 -5.54 -16.07 -17.13
C ASN A 137 -6.21 -15.03 -16.23
N ILE A 138 -5.79 -14.87 -14.99
CA ILE A 138 -6.44 -14.00 -14.00
C ILE A 138 -6.67 -12.57 -14.52
N HIS A 139 -5.72 -12.04 -15.28
CA HIS A 139 -5.80 -10.69 -15.82
C HIS A 139 -6.94 -10.56 -16.86
N ALA A 140 -7.06 -11.51 -17.77
CA ALA A 140 -8.06 -11.47 -18.83
C ALA A 140 -9.47 -11.76 -18.30
N ASP A 141 -9.60 -12.78 -17.45
CA ASP A 141 -10.91 -13.32 -17.08
C ASP A 141 -11.51 -12.60 -15.86
N PHE A 142 -10.67 -12.14 -14.95
CA PHE A 142 -11.14 -11.58 -13.67
C PHE A 142 -10.79 -10.12 -13.44
N MET A 143 -9.62 -9.64 -13.85
CA MET A 143 -9.18 -8.29 -13.52
C MET A 143 -9.63 -7.23 -14.52
N GLN A 144 -9.87 -7.61 -15.78
CA GLN A 144 -10.23 -6.67 -16.83
C GLN A 144 -11.45 -5.82 -16.46
N GLY A 145 -11.28 -4.50 -16.48
CA GLY A 145 -12.33 -3.52 -16.17
C GLY A 145 -12.78 -3.49 -14.72
N LYS A 146 -12.00 -4.06 -13.80
CA LYS A 146 -12.27 -4.05 -12.36
C LYS A 146 -11.15 -3.39 -11.57
N VAL A 147 -11.51 -2.81 -10.44
CA VAL A 147 -10.56 -2.40 -9.39
C VAL A 147 -10.25 -3.63 -8.56
N THR A 148 -8.98 -4.01 -8.50
CA THR A 148 -8.56 -5.26 -7.86
C THR A 148 -7.96 -5.00 -6.49
N LEU A 149 -8.53 -5.64 -5.47
CA LEU A 149 -8.01 -5.66 -4.10
C LEU A 149 -7.58 -7.08 -3.76
N ILE A 150 -6.38 -7.22 -3.19
CA ILE A 150 -5.84 -8.52 -2.82
C ILE A 150 -5.51 -8.59 -1.33
N GLY A 151 -5.51 -9.81 -0.79
CA GLY A 151 -5.11 -10.07 0.58
C GLY A 151 -5.16 -11.54 0.97
N CYS A 152 -4.46 -11.89 2.05
CA CYS A 152 -4.45 -13.22 2.62
C CYS A 152 -4.88 -13.19 4.09
N PRO A 153 -6.08 -13.68 4.44
CA PRO A 153 -6.57 -13.63 5.82
C PRO A 153 -5.78 -14.53 6.78
N LYS A 154 -4.97 -15.45 6.25
CA LYS A 154 -4.10 -16.31 7.07
C LYS A 154 -2.78 -15.63 7.41
N LEU A 155 -2.23 -14.83 6.50
CA LEU A 155 -0.95 -14.17 6.69
C LEU A 155 -1.11 -12.78 7.32
N ASP A 156 -2.19 -12.11 7.04
CA ASP A 156 -2.48 -10.78 7.56
C ASP A 156 -3.29 -10.87 8.87
N SER A 157 -2.72 -10.38 9.95
CA SER A 157 -3.37 -10.35 11.28
C SER A 157 -4.36 -9.19 11.39
N VAL A 158 -5.28 -9.03 10.41
CA VAL A 158 -6.26 -7.95 10.37
C VAL A 158 -7.64 -8.45 9.96
N ASP A 159 -8.69 -7.81 10.47
CA ASP A 159 -10.06 -8.03 9.97
C ASP A 159 -10.32 -7.13 8.75
N TYR A 160 -10.29 -7.72 7.58
CA TYR A 160 -10.57 -7.01 6.33
C TYR A 160 -12.00 -6.46 6.25
N SER A 161 -12.97 -7.03 7.00
CA SER A 161 -14.36 -6.60 6.93
C SER A 161 -14.53 -5.13 7.31
N VAL A 162 -13.75 -4.62 8.25
CA VAL A 162 -13.79 -3.21 8.69
C VAL A 162 -13.47 -2.29 7.52
N LYS A 163 -12.31 -2.46 6.92
CA LYS A 163 -11.85 -1.59 5.83
C LYS A 163 -12.67 -1.76 4.55
N LEU A 164 -13.05 -2.98 4.22
CA LEU A 164 -13.92 -3.24 3.07
C LEU A 164 -15.30 -2.60 3.25
N THR A 165 -15.84 -2.59 4.48
CA THR A 165 -17.11 -1.88 4.79
C THR A 165 -16.98 -0.39 4.51
N GLU A 166 -15.89 0.24 4.94
CA GLU A 166 -15.66 1.67 4.69
C GLU A 166 -15.52 1.96 3.20
N ILE A 167 -14.76 1.15 2.45
CA ILE A 167 -14.60 1.29 1.00
C ILE A 167 -15.96 1.18 0.32
N ILE A 168 -16.75 0.16 0.62
CA ILE A 168 -18.04 -0.07 -0.01
C ILE A 168 -19.05 1.02 0.37
N ARG A 169 -19.08 1.44 1.63
CA ARG A 169 -20.00 2.46 2.14
C ARG A 169 -19.74 3.83 1.53
N ASN A 170 -18.49 4.24 1.44
CA ASN A 170 -18.09 5.59 1.07
C ASN A 170 -17.96 5.81 -0.44
N ASN A 171 -17.99 4.76 -1.26
CA ASN A 171 -17.78 4.87 -2.69
C ASN A 171 -18.94 4.26 -3.50
N ASP A 172 -19.10 4.71 -4.75
CA ASP A 172 -20.08 4.16 -5.69
C ASP A 172 -19.57 2.86 -6.32
N ILE A 173 -19.75 1.73 -5.61
CA ILE A 173 -19.36 0.40 -6.08
C ILE A 173 -20.54 -0.24 -6.82
N LYS A 174 -20.33 -0.62 -8.08
CA LYS A 174 -21.37 -1.21 -8.94
C LYS A 174 -21.58 -2.71 -8.73
N SER A 175 -20.50 -3.43 -8.48
CA SER A 175 -20.55 -4.88 -8.23
C SER A 175 -19.31 -5.34 -7.47
N VAL A 176 -19.42 -6.48 -6.79
CA VAL A 176 -18.30 -7.13 -6.09
C VAL A 176 -18.14 -8.55 -6.57
N THR A 177 -16.93 -8.91 -7.01
CA THR A 177 -16.54 -10.29 -7.31
C THR A 177 -15.51 -10.72 -6.27
N ILE A 178 -15.77 -11.83 -5.60
CA ILE A 178 -14.84 -12.43 -4.63
C ILE A 178 -14.18 -13.61 -5.31
N LEU A 179 -12.86 -13.59 -5.43
CA LEU A 179 -12.07 -14.65 -6.05
C LEU A 179 -11.22 -15.32 -4.98
N ARG A 180 -11.41 -16.62 -4.77
CA ARG A 180 -10.74 -17.38 -3.73
C ARG A 180 -10.24 -18.72 -4.23
N MET A 181 -9.26 -19.29 -3.53
CA MET A 181 -8.91 -20.69 -3.69
C MET A 181 -9.89 -21.58 -2.93
N GLU A 182 -10.00 -22.85 -3.33
CA GLU A 182 -10.84 -23.86 -2.64
C GLU A 182 -10.40 -24.16 -1.21
N VAL A 183 -9.17 -23.78 -0.84
CA VAL A 183 -8.60 -24.05 0.49
C VAL A 183 -9.34 -23.32 1.62
N PRO A 184 -9.47 -23.95 2.81
CA PRO A 184 -10.24 -23.40 3.92
C PRO A 184 -9.81 -22.00 4.37
N CYS A 185 -8.50 -21.68 4.32
CA CYS A 185 -7.98 -20.39 4.76
C CYS A 185 -8.53 -19.21 3.93
N CYS A 186 -8.87 -19.42 2.64
CA CYS A 186 -9.48 -18.40 1.80
C CYS A 186 -10.95 -18.11 2.15
N GLY A 187 -11.61 -18.97 2.92
CA GLY A 187 -12.96 -18.74 3.44
C GLY A 187 -13.05 -17.48 4.31
N GLY A 188 -11.95 -17.10 4.98
CA GLY A 188 -11.88 -15.86 5.77
C GLY A 188 -12.02 -14.60 4.93
N LEU A 189 -11.48 -14.57 3.71
CA LEU A 189 -11.62 -13.44 2.79
C LEU A 189 -13.06 -13.30 2.30
N GLU A 190 -13.68 -14.42 1.94
CA GLU A 190 -15.08 -14.47 1.53
C GLU A 190 -16.01 -13.99 2.67
N LEU A 191 -15.77 -14.47 3.89
CA LEU A 191 -16.54 -14.05 5.05
C LEU A 191 -16.41 -12.57 5.34
N ALA A 192 -15.18 -12.02 5.25
CA ALA A 192 -14.92 -10.61 5.45
C ALA A 192 -15.63 -9.74 4.40
N ALA A 193 -15.60 -10.14 3.12
CA ALA A 193 -16.29 -9.44 2.06
C ALA A 193 -17.81 -9.48 2.22
N LYS A 194 -18.39 -10.63 2.60
CA LYS A 194 -19.84 -10.76 2.89
C LYS A 194 -20.26 -9.90 4.06
N LYS A 195 -19.50 -9.90 5.16
CA LYS A 195 -19.74 -9.01 6.31
C LYS A 195 -19.70 -7.54 5.89
N ALA A 196 -18.73 -7.16 5.06
CA ALA A 196 -18.59 -5.79 4.58
C ALA A 196 -19.79 -5.35 3.72
N LEU A 197 -20.25 -6.21 2.83
CA LEU A 197 -21.47 -5.96 2.02
C LEU A 197 -22.69 -5.74 2.90
N GLN A 198 -22.91 -6.61 3.89
CA GLN A 198 -24.02 -6.48 4.84
C GLN A 198 -23.93 -5.19 5.67
N ALA A 199 -22.74 -4.91 6.24
CA ALA A 199 -22.51 -3.76 7.09
C ALA A 199 -22.50 -2.43 6.33
N SER A 200 -22.28 -2.43 5.01
CA SER A 200 -22.31 -1.21 4.19
C SER A 200 -23.68 -0.57 4.09
N GLY A 201 -24.77 -1.34 4.26
CA GLY A 201 -26.14 -0.91 4.09
C GLY A 201 -26.54 -0.67 2.63
N LYS A 202 -25.70 -1.05 1.66
CA LYS A 202 -25.96 -0.90 0.21
C LYS A 202 -26.38 -2.22 -0.41
N PHE A 203 -27.32 -2.15 -1.34
CA PHE A 203 -27.68 -3.31 -2.17
C PHE A 203 -26.78 -3.35 -3.41
N ILE A 204 -25.74 -4.17 -3.36
CA ILE A 204 -24.74 -4.31 -4.43
C ILE A 204 -24.72 -5.76 -4.91
N PRO A 205 -24.86 -6.03 -6.21
CA PRO A 205 -24.73 -7.38 -6.74
C PRO A 205 -23.33 -7.92 -6.51
N TRP A 206 -23.26 -9.16 -6.05
CA TRP A 206 -21.98 -9.80 -5.76
C TRP A 206 -21.99 -11.29 -6.13
N GLN A 207 -20.79 -11.84 -6.36
CA GLN A 207 -20.58 -13.27 -6.60
C GLN A 207 -19.27 -13.74 -5.98
N THR A 208 -19.21 -15.03 -5.67
CA THR A 208 -17.98 -15.72 -5.27
C THR A 208 -17.60 -16.72 -6.34
N ILE A 209 -16.32 -16.69 -6.73
CA ILE A 209 -15.71 -17.65 -7.66
C ILE A 209 -14.60 -18.36 -6.91
N THR A 210 -14.59 -19.68 -6.98
CA THR A 210 -13.59 -20.52 -6.32
C THR A 210 -12.71 -21.14 -7.39
N ILE A 211 -11.38 -20.97 -7.26
CA ILE A 211 -10.37 -21.60 -8.11
C ILE A 211 -9.88 -22.87 -7.43
N SER A 212 -9.83 -23.95 -8.16
CA SER A 212 -9.24 -25.22 -7.73
C SER A 212 -7.70 -25.14 -7.71
N ILE A 213 -7.06 -25.92 -6.86
CA ILE A 213 -5.61 -26.11 -6.86
C ILE A 213 -5.18 -27.00 -8.02
N CYS A 214 -6.03 -27.96 -8.36
CA CYS A 214 -5.82 -28.91 -9.43
C CYS A 214 -6.83 -28.56 -10.53
N GLU A 215 -6.51 -27.68 -11.46
CA GLU A 215 -7.23 -27.57 -12.71
C GLU A 215 -6.67 -28.60 -13.69
N ASP A 216 -7.56 -29.50 -14.13
CA ASP A 216 -7.39 -30.30 -15.34
C ASP A 216 -7.75 -29.45 -16.58
#